data_2937548bf735ff1fb9ea4177b140ff3e
#
_entry.id   2937548bf735ff1fb9ea4177b140ff3e
#
_cell.length_a   1.000
_cell.length_b   1.000
_cell.length_c   1.000
_cell.angle_alpha   90.00
_cell.angle_beta   90.00
_cell.angle_gamma   90.00
#
_symmetry.space_group_name_H-M   'P 1'
#
loop_
_entity.id
_entity.type
_entity.pdbx_description
1 polymer ?
#
loop_
_entity_poly.entity_id
_entity_poly.type
_entity_poly.pdbx_seq_one_letter_code
_entity_poly.pdbx_strand_id
1 'polypeptide(L)'
;MAEICDPKEPEEKTWTGPVLVERDLGLLRRLRNSPGCLTWPLLLLLLFVSLGFFMLLVTTLVQVSRIHQSLQRERETSRRPTAQEKIQSSLDKFLQQMTWMNATLAGLCHPCPWHWEFFQGRCYLFSQTQSDWKSSLSACKDIGAQLVIINSTAEQKFLKSWYVRYNKATWIGLSDDTNEGSWQWVDNSPLQLSFWKEGEPNNHGDEDCAELHNDGWNDSKCTVENAWICEKPSSPCPML
;
A
#
# COMPACT_ATOMS: atom_id res chain seq x y z
N MET A 1 -9.31 -38.21 -1.17
CA MET A 1 -10.62 -38.51 -1.77
C MET A 1 -11.07 -37.26 -2.47
N ALA A 2 -10.91 -37.24 -3.78
CA ALA A 2 -11.27 -36.13 -4.64
C ALA A 2 -12.54 -36.53 -5.38
N GLU A 3 -13.61 -35.79 -5.20
CA GLU A 3 -14.82 -35.92 -6.02
C GLU A 3 -14.74 -34.97 -7.20
N ILE A 4 -14.76 -35.58 -8.38
CA ILE A 4 -14.80 -34.98 -9.70
C ILE A 4 -16.25 -34.62 -9.99
N CYS A 5 -16.55 -33.35 -10.23
CA CYS A 5 -17.84 -32.89 -10.75
C CYS A 5 -17.79 -32.89 -12.28
N ASP A 6 -18.61 -33.71 -12.88
CA ASP A 6 -18.88 -33.86 -14.30
C ASP A 6 -19.70 -32.66 -14.84
N PRO A 7 -19.37 -32.06 -15.99
CA PRO A 7 -20.21 -31.02 -16.59
C PRO A 7 -21.32 -31.64 -17.44
N LYS A 8 -22.55 -31.28 -17.14
CA LYS A 8 -23.74 -31.60 -17.92
C LYS A 8 -23.71 -30.93 -19.29
N GLU A 9 -23.90 -31.74 -20.32
CA GLU A 9 -24.24 -31.36 -21.71
C GLU A 9 -25.54 -30.54 -21.76
N PRO A 10 -25.62 -29.49 -22.60
CA PRO A 10 -26.89 -28.81 -22.88
C PRO A 10 -27.63 -29.52 -23.99
N GLU A 11 -28.90 -29.77 -23.72
CA GLU A 11 -29.89 -30.36 -24.64
C GLU A 11 -30.05 -29.57 -25.93
N GLU A 12 -29.98 -30.29 -27.04
CA GLU A 12 -30.26 -29.86 -28.41
C GLU A 12 -31.77 -29.60 -28.59
N LYS A 13 -32.18 -28.32 -28.65
CA LYS A 13 -33.52 -27.92 -29.04
C LYS A 13 -33.61 -27.96 -30.56
N THR A 14 -34.26 -28.99 -31.11
CA THR A 14 -34.73 -29.09 -32.48
C THR A 14 -35.65 -27.94 -32.84
N TRP A 15 -35.22 -27.09 -33.78
CA TRP A 15 -36.00 -26.03 -34.36
C TRP A 15 -36.73 -26.59 -35.63
N THR A 16 -38.03 -26.79 -35.58
CA THR A 16 -38.87 -27.07 -36.73
C THR A 16 -39.21 -25.74 -37.40
N GLY A 17 -38.50 -25.44 -38.49
CA GLY A 17 -38.82 -24.30 -39.36
C GLY A 17 -40.01 -24.58 -40.26
N PRO A 18 -40.75 -23.53 -40.69
CA PRO A 18 -41.96 -23.68 -41.49
C PRO A 18 -41.62 -24.09 -42.94
N VAL A 19 -42.50 -24.97 -43.43
CA VAL A 19 -42.54 -25.45 -44.81
C VAL A 19 -42.74 -24.26 -45.77
N LEU A 20 -41.73 -23.95 -46.59
CA LEU A 20 -41.90 -23.05 -47.73
C LEU A 20 -42.44 -23.80 -48.94
N VAL A 21 -43.55 -23.32 -49.37
CA VAL A 21 -44.33 -23.80 -50.54
C VAL A 21 -43.49 -23.66 -51.81
N GLU A 22 -43.33 -24.80 -52.45
CA GLU A 22 -42.73 -24.97 -53.75
C GLU A 22 -43.62 -24.36 -54.84
N ARG A 23 -43.35 -23.12 -55.27
CA ARG A 23 -43.85 -22.55 -56.53
C ARG A 23 -42.74 -21.70 -57.16
N ASP A 24 -42.50 -22.00 -58.40
CA ASP A 24 -41.65 -21.36 -59.40
C ASP A 24 -40.25 -21.94 -59.67
N LEU A 25 -40.25 -23.24 -60.01
CA LEU A 25 -39.15 -23.85 -60.73
C LEU A 25 -39.45 -24.10 -62.22
N GLY A 26 -40.46 -23.41 -62.72
CA GLY A 26 -40.91 -23.58 -64.11
C GLY A 26 -40.22 -22.72 -65.17
N LEU A 27 -39.51 -21.64 -64.78
CA LEU A 27 -38.98 -20.70 -65.76
C LEU A 27 -37.49 -20.97 -66.18
N LEU A 28 -36.73 -21.70 -65.38
CA LEU A 28 -35.33 -21.99 -65.71
C LEU A 28 -35.09 -23.21 -66.59
N ARG A 29 -36.11 -24.00 -66.92
CA ARG A 29 -36.00 -25.18 -67.74
C ARG A 29 -36.15 -24.94 -69.26
N ARG A 30 -36.47 -23.68 -69.69
CA ARG A 30 -36.64 -23.34 -71.11
C ARG A 30 -35.46 -22.74 -71.84
N LEU A 31 -34.33 -22.49 -71.12
CA LEU A 31 -33.17 -21.88 -71.74
C LEU A 31 -31.99 -22.86 -71.97
N ARG A 32 -32.24 -24.17 -71.89
CA ARG A 32 -31.17 -25.18 -71.99
C ARG A 32 -31.09 -25.90 -73.34
N ASN A 33 -31.78 -25.48 -74.39
CA ASN A 33 -31.66 -26.10 -75.70
C ASN A 33 -31.58 -25.08 -76.81
N SER A 34 -30.39 -24.47 -77.03
CA SER A 34 -29.93 -24.00 -78.35
C SER A 34 -28.43 -23.91 -78.35
N PRO A 35 -27.75 -24.79 -79.11
CA PRO A 35 -26.31 -24.65 -79.34
C PRO A 35 -26.09 -23.73 -80.52
N GLY A 36 -25.43 -22.59 -80.35
CA GLY A 36 -24.98 -21.91 -81.52
C GLY A 36 -24.74 -20.40 -81.38
N CYS A 37 -23.52 -20.02 -81.27
CA CYS A 37 -22.90 -18.82 -81.83
C CYS A 37 -23.20 -17.40 -81.32
N LEU A 38 -24.01 -17.21 -80.25
CA LEU A 38 -24.25 -15.86 -79.78
C LEU A 38 -23.65 -15.58 -78.33
N THR A 39 -22.89 -16.51 -77.83
CA THR A 39 -22.54 -16.46 -76.38
C THR A 39 -21.25 -15.73 -76.10
N TRP A 40 -20.29 -15.69 -77.01
CA TRP A 40 -19.00 -15.08 -76.79
C TRP A 40 -19.04 -13.53 -76.63
N PRO A 41 -19.64 -12.78 -77.54
CA PRO A 41 -19.72 -11.32 -77.39
C PRO A 41 -20.56 -10.88 -76.19
N LEU A 42 -21.63 -11.65 -75.85
CA LEU A 42 -22.48 -11.35 -74.69
C LEU A 42 -21.75 -11.61 -73.37
N LEU A 43 -20.94 -12.69 -73.29
CA LEU A 43 -20.06 -12.98 -72.16
C LEU A 43 -18.99 -11.93 -71.98
N LEU A 44 -18.37 -11.47 -73.03
CA LEU A 44 -17.40 -10.37 -72.99
C LEU A 44 -18.02 -9.05 -72.51
N LEU A 45 -19.23 -8.73 -73.00
CA LEU A 45 -19.97 -7.55 -72.56
C LEU A 45 -20.32 -7.61 -71.09
N LEU A 46 -20.76 -8.77 -70.60
CA LEU A 46 -21.03 -8.97 -69.15
C LEU A 46 -19.79 -8.88 -68.32
N LEU A 47 -18.64 -9.39 -68.81
CA LEU A 47 -17.34 -9.24 -68.14
C LEU A 47 -16.90 -7.78 -68.05
N PHE A 48 -17.04 -7.01 -69.16
CA PHE A 48 -16.68 -5.57 -69.13
C PHE A 48 -17.59 -4.76 -68.23
N VAL A 49 -18.91 -5.02 -68.22
CA VAL A 49 -19.86 -4.37 -67.30
C VAL A 49 -19.53 -4.74 -65.85
N SER A 50 -19.26 -6.04 -65.56
CA SER A 50 -18.86 -6.47 -64.21
C SER A 50 -17.54 -5.83 -63.74
N LEU A 51 -16.56 -5.74 -64.64
CA LEU A 51 -15.29 -5.10 -64.36
C LEU A 51 -15.47 -3.59 -64.13
N GLY A 52 -16.33 -2.94 -64.92
CA GLY A 52 -16.73 -1.53 -64.72
C GLY A 52 -17.39 -1.26 -63.38
N PHE A 53 -18.33 -2.12 -62.97
CA PHE A 53 -18.94 -2.02 -61.64
C PHE A 53 -17.95 -2.24 -60.54
N PHE A 54 -17.05 -3.23 -60.68
CA PHE A 54 -16.00 -3.48 -59.72
C PHE A 54 -15.06 -2.28 -59.55
N MET A 55 -14.63 -1.67 -60.67
CA MET A 55 -13.78 -0.46 -60.61
C MET A 55 -14.49 0.74 -59.98
N LEU A 56 -15.80 0.91 -60.24
CA LEU A 56 -16.61 1.93 -59.59
C LEU A 56 -16.73 1.68 -58.07
N LEU A 57 -16.96 0.42 -57.67
CA LEU A 57 -16.99 0.08 -56.23
C LEU A 57 -15.64 0.33 -55.53
N VAL A 58 -14.55 -0.04 -56.15
CA VAL A 58 -13.21 0.20 -55.60
C VAL A 58 -12.92 1.70 -55.49
N THR A 59 -13.26 2.49 -56.54
CA THR A 59 -13.04 3.93 -56.50
C THR A 59 -13.92 4.62 -55.43
N THR A 60 -15.16 4.21 -55.26
CA THR A 60 -16.04 4.75 -54.21
C THR A 60 -15.55 4.38 -52.81
N LEU A 61 -15.09 3.15 -52.58
CA LEU A 61 -14.50 2.73 -51.32
C LEU A 61 -13.23 3.51 -50.96
N VAL A 62 -12.37 3.75 -51.96
CA VAL A 62 -11.15 4.58 -51.79
C VAL A 62 -11.53 6.02 -51.46
N GLN A 63 -12.53 6.57 -52.13
CA GLN A 63 -13.02 7.95 -51.86
C GLN A 63 -13.62 8.06 -50.47
N VAL A 64 -14.46 7.11 -50.04
CA VAL A 64 -15.03 7.08 -48.70
C VAL A 64 -13.94 6.94 -47.63
N SER A 65 -12.94 6.09 -47.87
CA SER A 65 -11.79 5.94 -46.96
C SER A 65 -10.99 7.23 -46.83
N ARG A 66 -10.75 7.94 -47.94
CA ARG A 66 -10.03 9.24 -47.94
C ARG A 66 -10.82 10.32 -47.19
N ILE A 67 -12.15 10.39 -47.41
CA ILE A 67 -13.03 11.32 -46.69
C ILE A 67 -13.04 10.99 -45.19
N HIS A 68 -13.10 9.72 -44.84
CA HIS A 68 -13.06 9.31 -43.45
C HIS A 68 -11.73 9.68 -42.76
N GLN A 69 -10.60 9.48 -43.44
CA GLN A 69 -9.29 9.89 -42.96
C GLN A 69 -9.14 11.41 -42.84
N SER A 70 -9.70 12.19 -43.80
CA SER A 70 -9.65 13.66 -43.73
C SER A 70 -10.49 14.19 -42.57
N LEU A 71 -11.69 13.59 -42.34
CA LEU A 71 -12.55 13.95 -41.21
C LEU A 71 -11.93 13.58 -39.87
N GLN A 72 -11.20 12.46 -39.77
CA GLN A 72 -10.45 12.11 -38.56
C GLN A 72 -9.31 13.10 -38.32
N ARG A 73 -8.57 13.47 -39.37
CA ARG A 73 -7.48 14.45 -39.29
C ARG A 73 -7.99 15.83 -38.89
N GLU A 74 -9.15 16.26 -39.39
CA GLU A 74 -9.78 17.53 -38.98
C GLU A 74 -10.28 17.46 -37.53
N ARG A 75 -10.80 16.33 -37.08
CA ARG A 75 -11.15 16.11 -35.66
C ARG A 75 -9.94 16.17 -34.75
N GLU A 76 -8.81 15.64 -35.15
CA GLU A 76 -7.56 15.69 -34.39
C GLU A 76 -6.94 17.10 -34.38
N THR A 77 -6.99 17.82 -35.50
CA THR A 77 -6.49 19.20 -35.59
C THR A 77 -7.43 20.22 -34.95
N SER A 78 -8.74 19.97 -34.94
CA SER A 78 -9.74 20.81 -34.26
C SER A 78 -9.75 20.62 -32.73
N ARG A 79 -9.11 19.57 -32.19
CA ARG A 79 -8.84 19.40 -30.76
C ARG A 79 -7.63 20.25 -30.32
N ARG A 80 -7.67 21.54 -30.56
CA ARG A 80 -6.87 22.44 -29.71
C ARG A 80 -7.46 22.31 -28.31
N PRO A 81 -6.68 21.83 -27.31
CA PRO A 81 -7.19 21.73 -25.96
C PRO A 81 -7.71 23.10 -25.55
N THR A 82 -8.93 23.13 -25.08
CA THR A 82 -9.57 24.35 -24.59
C THR A 82 -8.71 24.95 -23.49
N ALA A 83 -8.81 26.23 -23.24
CA ALA A 83 -8.12 26.87 -22.12
C ALA A 83 -8.42 26.12 -20.80
N GLN A 84 -9.63 25.60 -20.66
CA GLN A 84 -10.08 24.80 -19.53
C GLN A 84 -9.31 23.47 -19.41
N GLU A 85 -9.13 22.71 -20.50
CA GLU A 85 -8.36 21.46 -20.51
C GLU A 85 -6.88 21.68 -20.20
N LYS A 86 -6.30 22.79 -20.66
CA LYS A 86 -4.92 23.16 -20.31
C LYS A 86 -4.77 23.48 -18.83
N ILE A 87 -5.73 24.23 -18.26
CA ILE A 87 -5.75 24.56 -16.83
C ILE A 87 -5.90 23.27 -16.02
N GLN A 88 -6.82 22.39 -16.40
CA GLN A 88 -7.04 21.12 -15.72
C GLN A 88 -5.78 20.24 -15.75
N SER A 89 -5.15 20.07 -16.91
CA SER A 89 -3.92 19.29 -17.03
C SER A 89 -2.74 19.88 -16.22
N SER A 90 -2.70 21.21 -16.08
CA SER A 90 -1.70 21.88 -15.25
C SER A 90 -1.99 21.70 -13.77
N LEU A 91 -3.26 21.73 -13.37
CA LEU A 91 -3.71 21.47 -12.02
C LEU A 91 -3.40 20.02 -11.61
N ASP A 92 -3.70 19.06 -12.48
CA ASP A 92 -3.42 17.64 -12.22
C ASP A 92 -1.92 17.38 -12.03
N LYS A 93 -1.06 18.02 -12.86
CA LYS A 93 0.38 17.95 -12.70
C LYS A 93 0.84 18.56 -11.38
N PHE A 94 0.27 19.68 -11.00
CA PHE A 94 0.59 20.36 -9.74
C PHE A 94 0.18 19.49 -8.54
N LEU A 95 -1.02 18.91 -8.56
CA LEU A 95 -1.50 17.98 -7.52
C LEU A 95 -0.60 16.74 -7.42
N GLN A 96 -0.18 16.18 -8.55
CA GLN A 96 0.75 15.06 -8.58
C GLN A 96 2.12 15.43 -7.99
N GLN A 97 2.64 16.63 -8.29
CA GLN A 97 3.87 17.13 -7.69
C GLN A 97 3.72 17.32 -6.18
N MET A 98 2.60 17.90 -5.71
CA MET A 98 2.31 18.07 -4.30
C MET A 98 2.23 16.72 -3.57
N THR A 99 1.54 15.73 -4.13
CA THR A 99 1.46 14.39 -3.53
C THR A 99 2.83 13.71 -3.48
N TRP A 100 3.64 13.86 -4.51
CA TRP A 100 5.01 13.33 -4.51
C TRP A 100 5.90 14.03 -3.48
N MET A 101 5.84 15.37 -3.36
CA MET A 101 6.58 16.11 -2.33
C MET A 101 6.14 15.70 -0.93
N ASN A 102 4.83 15.56 -0.69
CA ASN A 102 4.31 15.10 0.60
C ASN A 102 4.82 13.70 0.96
N ALA A 103 4.81 12.76 0.01
CA ALA A 103 5.34 11.41 0.22
C ALA A 103 6.85 11.44 0.53
N THR A 104 7.60 12.31 -0.15
CA THR A 104 9.04 12.48 0.08
C THR A 104 9.31 13.11 1.46
N LEU A 105 8.57 14.15 1.84
CA LEU A 105 8.67 14.79 3.16
C LEU A 105 8.26 13.85 4.30
N ALA A 106 7.22 13.04 4.10
CA ALA A 106 6.83 12.00 5.06
C ALA A 106 7.95 10.96 5.28
N GLY A 107 8.67 10.59 4.22
CA GLY A 107 9.84 9.71 4.30
C GLY A 107 11.07 10.34 4.97
N LEU A 108 11.16 11.67 5.01
CA LEU A 108 12.23 12.41 5.68
C LEU A 108 11.89 12.77 7.14
N CYS A 109 10.64 12.59 7.55
CA CYS A 109 10.26 12.89 8.91
C CYS A 109 10.80 11.85 9.88
N HIS A 110 11.67 12.30 10.77
CA HIS A 110 12.11 11.52 11.92
C HIS A 110 11.29 11.94 13.14
N PRO A 111 10.35 11.09 13.62
CA PRO A 111 9.53 11.41 14.78
C PRO A 111 10.34 11.53 16.07
N CYS A 112 11.57 11.03 16.07
CA CYS A 112 12.53 11.08 17.17
C CYS A 112 13.83 11.76 16.76
N PRO A 113 14.56 12.40 17.69
CA PRO A 113 15.91 12.92 17.44
C PRO A 113 16.87 11.80 16.98
N TRP A 114 18.00 12.16 16.38
CA TRP A 114 19.06 11.22 16.02
C TRP A 114 19.51 10.41 17.24
N HIS A 115 19.76 9.11 17.04
CA HIS A 115 20.17 8.14 18.09
C HIS A 115 19.06 7.77 19.09
N TRP A 116 17.83 8.26 18.89
CA TRP A 116 16.67 7.80 19.63
C TRP A 116 15.91 6.76 18.84
N GLU A 117 15.42 5.74 19.50
CA GLU A 117 14.58 4.70 18.90
C GLU A 117 13.09 5.07 19.02
N PHE A 118 12.37 4.91 17.93
CA PHE A 118 10.93 5.16 17.90
C PHE A 118 10.14 3.89 18.21
N PHE A 119 9.23 3.97 19.16
CA PHE A 119 8.28 2.89 19.41
C PHE A 119 6.94 3.47 19.90
N GLN A 120 5.82 3.11 19.24
CA GLN A 120 4.45 3.45 19.61
C GLN A 120 4.21 4.92 20.03
N GLY A 121 4.74 5.88 19.26
CA GLY A 121 4.53 7.30 19.50
C GLY A 121 5.46 7.92 20.56
N ARG A 122 6.45 7.19 21.00
CA ARG A 122 7.48 7.65 21.96
C ARG A 122 8.87 7.44 21.40
N CYS A 123 9.81 8.21 21.92
CA CYS A 123 11.24 8.14 21.60
C CYS A 123 12.02 7.68 22.81
N TYR A 124 12.91 6.71 22.62
CA TYR A 124 13.73 6.10 23.66
C TYR A 124 15.20 6.30 23.37
N LEU A 125 15.95 6.77 24.37
CA LEU A 125 17.41 6.88 24.32
C LEU A 125 18.03 5.92 25.32
N PHE A 126 18.87 5.02 24.83
CA PHE A 126 19.64 4.10 25.65
C PHE A 126 21.03 4.69 25.91
N SER A 127 21.37 4.91 27.17
CA SER A 127 22.68 5.50 27.54
C SER A 127 23.86 4.62 27.10
N GLN A 128 24.91 5.26 26.71
CA GLN A 128 26.20 4.58 26.41
C GLN A 128 27.13 4.52 27.64
N THR A 129 26.83 5.32 28.64
CA THR A 129 27.55 5.40 29.91
C THR A 129 26.74 4.78 31.05
N GLN A 130 27.34 4.61 32.19
CA GLN A 130 26.72 4.13 33.43
C GLN A 130 26.72 5.24 34.47
N SER A 131 25.70 5.26 35.33
CA SER A 131 25.58 6.20 36.45
C SER A 131 24.60 5.65 37.49
N ASP A 132 24.60 6.23 38.68
CA ASP A 132 23.58 5.99 39.70
C ASP A 132 22.18 6.43 39.23
N TRP A 133 21.12 5.95 39.89
CA TRP A 133 19.75 6.19 39.48
C TRP A 133 19.40 7.69 39.49
N LYS A 134 19.79 8.45 40.53
CA LYS A 134 19.46 9.89 40.68
C LYS A 134 20.19 10.73 39.61
N SER A 135 21.41 10.41 39.31
CA SER A 135 22.16 11.04 38.21
C SER A 135 21.56 10.71 36.84
N SER A 136 21.13 9.47 36.65
CA SER A 136 20.44 9.03 35.42
C SER A 136 19.10 9.75 35.23
N LEU A 137 18.32 9.95 36.31
CA LEU A 137 17.10 10.76 36.29
C LEU A 137 17.38 12.19 35.85
N SER A 138 18.44 12.82 36.42
CA SER A 138 18.83 14.18 36.03
C SER A 138 19.26 14.26 34.59
N ALA A 139 20.07 13.30 34.11
CA ALA A 139 20.52 13.24 32.73
C ALA A 139 19.37 13.18 31.73
N CYS A 140 18.30 12.43 32.02
CA CYS A 140 17.10 12.44 31.19
C CYS A 140 16.37 13.78 31.21
N LYS A 141 16.24 14.41 32.39
CA LYS A 141 15.60 15.74 32.53
C LYS A 141 16.35 16.83 31.75
N ASP A 142 17.66 16.82 31.75
CA ASP A 142 18.51 17.80 31.07
C ASP A 142 18.34 17.81 29.54
N ILE A 143 17.89 16.70 28.98
CA ILE A 143 17.59 16.55 27.55
C ILE A 143 16.10 16.60 27.21
N GLY A 144 15.27 17.10 28.15
CA GLY A 144 13.83 17.23 27.99
C GLY A 144 13.09 15.88 27.89
N ALA A 145 13.58 14.90 28.65
CA ALA A 145 13.03 13.55 28.73
C ALA A 145 12.86 13.12 30.20
N GLN A 146 12.41 11.91 30.45
CA GLN A 146 12.35 11.28 31.77
C GLN A 146 12.95 9.87 31.70
N LEU A 147 13.30 9.29 32.85
CA LEU A 147 13.55 7.85 32.91
C LEU A 147 12.30 7.09 32.46
N VAL A 148 12.48 6.01 31.73
CA VAL A 148 11.39 5.27 31.08
C VAL A 148 10.34 4.77 32.08
N ILE A 149 9.07 5.00 31.75
CA ILE A 149 7.90 4.49 32.47
C ILE A 149 7.28 3.38 31.62
N ILE A 150 7.24 2.16 32.13
CA ILE A 150 6.78 1.00 31.37
C ILE A 150 5.29 0.76 31.61
N ASN A 151 4.46 1.11 30.62
CA ASN A 151 3.01 1.07 30.72
C ASN A 151 2.35 -0.12 29.99
N SER A 152 3.10 -0.92 29.29
CA SER A 152 2.53 -2.03 28.50
C SER A 152 3.49 -3.21 28.34
N THR A 153 2.92 -4.39 28.13
CA THR A 153 3.68 -5.60 27.78
C THR A 153 4.45 -5.45 26.45
N ALA A 154 3.88 -4.69 25.50
CA ALA A 154 4.55 -4.43 24.23
C ALA A 154 5.81 -3.57 24.42
N GLU A 155 5.74 -2.55 25.25
CA GLU A 155 6.87 -1.69 25.63
C GLU A 155 7.94 -2.46 26.39
N GLN A 156 7.55 -3.26 27.38
CA GLN A 156 8.45 -4.16 28.11
C GLN A 156 9.23 -5.07 27.14
N LYS A 157 8.57 -5.66 26.16
CA LYS A 157 9.21 -6.51 25.13
C LYS A 157 10.18 -5.74 24.26
N PHE A 158 9.80 -4.52 23.88
CA PHE A 158 10.67 -3.64 23.10
C PHE A 158 11.94 -3.31 23.87
N LEU A 159 11.82 -2.84 25.10
CA LEU A 159 12.96 -2.47 25.96
C LEU A 159 13.85 -3.68 26.27
N LYS A 160 13.23 -4.85 26.57
CA LYS A 160 13.96 -6.10 26.77
C LYS A 160 14.83 -6.49 25.56
N SER A 161 14.39 -6.21 24.34
CA SER A 161 15.18 -6.51 23.13
C SER A 161 16.53 -5.78 23.10
N TRP A 162 16.63 -4.63 23.78
CA TRP A 162 17.87 -3.87 23.95
C TRP A 162 18.78 -4.50 25.00
N TYR A 163 18.22 -4.96 26.13
CA TYR A 163 18.99 -5.72 27.10
C TYR A 163 19.68 -6.93 26.45
N VAL A 164 18.94 -7.70 25.65
CA VAL A 164 19.51 -8.88 24.93
C VAL A 164 20.66 -8.49 24.01
N ARG A 165 20.65 -7.29 23.43
CA ARG A 165 21.69 -6.80 22.52
C ARG A 165 22.97 -6.36 23.26
N TYR A 166 22.81 -5.71 24.41
CA TYR A 166 23.91 -5.06 25.12
C TYR A 166 24.32 -5.77 26.41
N ASN A 167 23.49 -6.67 26.93
CA ASN A 167 23.69 -7.46 28.15
C ASN A 167 24.09 -6.61 29.35
N LYS A 168 23.36 -5.50 29.57
CA LYS A 168 23.64 -4.55 30.68
C LYS A 168 22.33 -4.30 31.42
N ALA A 169 22.42 -4.40 32.77
CA ALA A 169 21.36 -3.91 33.65
C ALA A 169 21.11 -2.42 33.35
N THR A 170 19.84 -2.02 33.36
CA THR A 170 19.48 -0.71 32.86
C THR A 170 18.41 -0.08 33.75
N TRP A 171 18.68 1.10 34.30
CA TRP A 171 17.74 1.85 35.11
C TRP A 171 16.45 2.18 34.34
N ILE A 172 15.33 1.95 35.02
CA ILE A 172 14.00 2.42 34.63
C ILE A 172 13.48 3.44 35.64
N GLY A 173 12.41 4.18 35.32
CA GLY A 173 11.93 5.27 36.13
C GLY A 173 11.03 4.85 37.31
N LEU A 174 11.34 3.74 37.96
CA LEU A 174 10.56 3.16 39.05
C LEU A 174 11.39 3.09 40.33
N SER A 175 10.86 3.56 41.43
CA SER A 175 11.52 3.45 42.76
C SER A 175 10.52 3.48 43.89
N ASP A 176 10.92 3.00 45.05
CA ASP A 176 10.22 3.15 46.34
C ASP A 176 11.07 3.85 47.43
N ASP A 177 12.15 4.55 47.01
CA ASP A 177 13.06 5.37 47.84
C ASP A 177 12.35 6.37 48.79
N THR A 178 11.09 6.76 48.45
CA THR A 178 10.32 7.67 49.27
C THR A 178 9.50 6.94 50.36
N ASN A 179 9.03 5.73 50.08
CA ASN A 179 8.20 4.94 50.98
C ASN A 179 8.35 3.46 50.61
N GLU A 180 9.10 2.75 51.43
CA GLU A 180 9.43 1.33 51.27
C GLU A 180 8.22 0.47 50.94
N GLY A 181 8.34 -0.35 49.90
CA GLY A 181 7.30 -1.22 49.37
C GLY A 181 6.20 -0.49 48.56
N SER A 182 6.29 0.82 48.42
CA SER A 182 5.36 1.65 47.64
C SER A 182 5.99 2.13 46.36
N TRP A 183 6.12 1.26 45.40
CA TRP A 183 6.75 1.53 44.09
C TRP A 183 5.99 2.60 43.30
N GLN A 184 6.70 3.64 42.90
CA GLN A 184 6.19 4.77 42.12
C GLN A 184 7.09 5.08 40.93
N TRP A 185 6.44 5.49 39.82
CA TRP A 185 7.14 6.00 38.67
C TRP A 185 7.62 7.44 38.89
N VAL A 186 8.61 7.88 38.11
CA VAL A 186 9.21 9.23 38.17
C VAL A 186 8.21 10.37 37.88
N ASP A 187 7.04 10.07 37.36
CA ASP A 187 5.91 11.00 37.19
C ASP A 187 4.92 10.98 38.37
N ASN A 188 5.24 10.27 39.45
CA ASN A 188 4.43 10.01 40.62
C ASN A 188 3.19 9.11 40.37
N SER A 189 3.07 8.51 39.21
CA SER A 189 2.02 7.50 39.00
C SER A 189 2.32 6.21 39.77
N PRO A 190 1.29 5.53 40.31
CA PRO A 190 1.47 4.28 41.02
C PRO A 190 1.80 3.14 40.06
N LEU A 191 2.53 2.13 40.55
CA LEU A 191 2.77 0.89 39.80
C LEU A 191 1.46 0.12 39.61
N GLN A 192 1.01 -0.01 38.36
CA GLN A 192 -0.19 -0.80 38.00
C GLN A 192 0.15 -2.12 37.31
N LEU A 193 1.16 -2.13 36.49
CA LEU A 193 1.65 -3.29 35.74
C LEU A 193 3.12 -3.50 36.07
N SER A 194 3.49 -4.72 36.47
CA SER A 194 4.84 -5.04 36.85
C SER A 194 5.38 -6.23 36.07
N PHE A 195 6.70 -6.28 35.92
CA PHE A 195 7.43 -7.35 35.24
C PHE A 195 8.66 -7.79 36.07
N TRP A 196 8.48 -7.86 37.39
CA TRP A 196 9.52 -8.36 38.28
C TRP A 196 9.96 -9.77 37.88
N LYS A 197 11.24 -10.07 37.98
CA LYS A 197 11.73 -11.44 37.87
C LYS A 197 11.32 -12.26 39.10
N GLU A 198 11.41 -13.56 39.01
CA GLU A 198 11.02 -14.46 40.11
C GLU A 198 11.81 -14.15 41.39
N GLY A 199 11.09 -13.91 42.47
CA GLY A 199 11.65 -13.56 43.78
C GLY A 199 11.85 -12.08 44.06
N GLU A 200 11.60 -11.19 43.05
CA GLU A 200 11.72 -9.75 43.23
C GLU A 200 10.34 -9.05 43.32
N PRO A 201 10.28 -7.85 43.90
CA PRO A 201 11.36 -7.12 44.61
C PRO A 201 11.64 -7.79 45.95
N ASN A 202 12.90 -7.90 46.34
CA ASN A 202 13.32 -8.62 47.56
C ASN A 202 13.96 -7.70 48.63
N ASN A 203 14.23 -6.44 48.30
CA ASN A 203 14.87 -5.43 49.16
C ASN A 203 16.14 -5.93 49.84
N HIS A 204 16.95 -6.74 49.17
CA HIS A 204 18.13 -7.32 49.76
C HIS A 204 19.23 -6.28 49.98
N GLY A 205 19.29 -5.77 51.20
CA GLY A 205 20.32 -4.79 51.60
C GLY A 205 19.98 -3.36 51.19
N ASP A 206 18.67 -3.01 51.22
CA ASP A 206 18.14 -1.66 50.97
C ASP A 206 18.20 -1.28 49.46
N GLU A 207 17.26 -1.85 48.68
CA GLU A 207 17.22 -1.80 47.22
C GLU A 207 15.99 -1.09 46.73
N ASP A 208 16.04 0.23 46.53
CA ASP A 208 14.92 1.10 46.31
C ASP A 208 14.74 1.50 44.81
N CYS A 209 15.59 1.07 43.89
CA CYS A 209 15.57 1.48 42.50
C CYS A 209 15.45 0.29 41.55
N ALA A 210 14.51 0.36 40.58
CA ALA A 210 14.28 -0.73 39.66
C ALA A 210 15.18 -0.70 38.42
N GLU A 211 15.72 -1.84 38.10
CA GLU A 211 16.52 -2.06 36.89
C GLU A 211 15.90 -3.14 35.99
N LEU A 212 16.03 -2.99 34.68
CA LEU A 212 15.58 -3.92 33.67
C LEU A 212 16.67 -4.96 33.38
N HIS A 213 16.28 -6.25 33.45
CA HIS A 213 17.07 -7.40 33.07
C HIS A 213 16.39 -8.23 31.97
N ASN A 214 17.09 -9.29 31.51
CA ASN A 214 16.55 -10.20 30.50
C ASN A 214 15.28 -10.96 30.95
N ASP A 215 15.22 -11.35 32.21
CA ASP A 215 14.16 -12.19 32.80
C ASP A 215 13.09 -11.38 33.54
N GLY A 216 13.28 -10.09 33.72
CA GLY A 216 12.32 -9.20 34.37
C GLY A 216 12.99 -8.01 35.02
N TRP A 217 12.30 -7.34 35.92
CA TRP A 217 12.84 -6.26 36.73
C TRP A 217 13.48 -6.80 38.02
N ASN A 218 14.48 -6.11 38.47
CA ASN A 218 15.12 -6.33 39.73
C ASN A 218 15.15 -5.02 40.53
N ASP A 219 14.96 -5.06 41.85
CA ASP A 219 15.31 -3.94 42.72
C ASP A 219 16.80 -3.96 42.94
N SER A 220 17.38 -2.80 43.08
CA SER A 220 18.82 -2.60 43.26
C SER A 220 19.11 -1.31 44.03
N LYS A 221 20.26 -1.23 44.66
CA LYS A 221 20.65 0.00 45.35
C LYS A 221 20.76 1.15 44.37
N CYS A 222 20.11 2.24 44.65
CA CYS A 222 20.07 3.43 43.78
C CYS A 222 21.48 4.01 43.47
N THR A 223 22.51 3.62 44.22
CA THR A 223 23.92 4.04 44.08
C THR A 223 24.72 3.18 43.11
N VAL A 224 24.17 2.07 42.62
CA VAL A 224 24.81 1.24 41.61
C VAL A 224 24.94 1.98 40.30
N GLU A 225 26.04 1.77 39.59
CA GLU A 225 26.21 2.37 38.25
C GLU A 225 25.67 1.44 37.17
N ASN A 226 24.53 1.81 36.58
CA ASN A 226 23.92 1.12 35.48
C ASN A 226 23.75 2.04 34.26
N ALA A 227 23.60 1.45 33.09
CA ALA A 227 23.03 2.14 31.94
C ALA A 227 21.57 2.59 32.29
N TRP A 228 20.99 3.47 31.50
CA TRP A 228 19.63 3.94 31.73
C TRP A 228 18.89 4.17 30.43
N ILE A 229 17.56 4.25 30.50
CA ILE A 229 16.72 4.54 29.35
C ILE A 229 15.94 5.81 29.62
N CYS A 230 16.11 6.82 28.75
CA CYS A 230 15.25 8.00 28.72
C CYS A 230 14.12 7.82 27.72
N GLU A 231 12.96 8.36 28.04
CA GLU A 231 11.82 8.43 27.12
C GLU A 231 11.24 9.84 27.02
N LYS A 232 10.66 10.15 25.88
CA LYS A 232 9.83 11.34 25.66
C LYS A 232 8.82 11.10 24.55
N PRO A 233 7.73 11.91 24.46
CA PRO A 233 6.84 11.85 23.33
C PRO A 233 7.57 12.09 22.01
N SER A 234 7.16 11.39 20.97
CA SER A 234 7.64 11.66 19.61
C SER A 234 7.06 12.99 19.11
N SER A 235 7.80 13.69 18.28
CA SER A 235 7.25 14.82 17.55
C SER A 235 6.33 14.28 16.45
N PRO A 236 5.07 14.78 16.35
CA PRO A 236 4.23 14.39 15.24
C PRO A 236 4.91 14.83 13.94
N CYS A 237 5.04 13.91 12.99
CA CYS A 237 5.36 14.31 11.64
C CYS A 237 4.25 15.23 11.14
N PRO A 238 4.55 16.38 10.52
CA PRO A 238 3.51 17.24 9.97
C PRO A 238 2.67 16.39 9.02
N MET A 239 1.41 16.18 9.38
CA MET A 239 0.43 15.67 8.44
C MET A 239 0.17 16.83 7.47
N LEU A 240 0.73 16.71 6.27
CA LEU A 240 0.57 17.65 5.18
C LEU A 240 -0.70 17.33 4.40
#